data_6a85b131b269027f0afe60d14bc14be0
#
_entry.id   6a85b131b269027f0afe60d14bc14be0
#
_cell.length_a   1.000
_cell.length_b   1.000
_cell.length_c   1.000
_cell.angle_alpha   90.00
_cell.angle_beta   90.00
_cell.angle_gamma   90.00
#
_symmetry.space_group_name_H-M   'P 1'
#
loop_
_entity.id
_entity.type
_entity.pdbx_description
1 polymer ?
#
loop_
_entity_poly.entity_id
_entity_poly.type
_entity_poly.pdbx_seq_one_letter_code
_entity_poly.pdbx_strand_id
1 'polypeptide(L)'
;MKNRKPREKRASFYDAHFYNILDYFILAVLVAGVLIFILYPLLCMIRQSFVGEEGFSTEVYKSIFSANLQLVKNSVFVGVLSAFFSTILGLLVSICVWTAGKKLGKFLEAILLISMVSPPFIASLAYIQLFGRNGLITKGVFGLSLNPYGWLGVVVMQTLFFSSLNALMIIGMLRKMDMSLVRASFDLGASSGYTLWKIVVPLLKPVLLSCFLLSFIRSIADFGTPVVIGGRFETVSTEIYMQVIGYSRLDKSAALNVLLLIPTILVFILYRYLMQKNEKVISGNSNKTVEAGDTFR
;
A
#
# COMPACT_ATOMS: atom_id res chain seq x y z
N MET A 1 -29.73 38.92 46.40
CA MET A 1 -29.06 37.68 45.88
C MET A 1 -30.10 36.79 45.27
N LYS A 2 -30.19 36.75 43.94
CA LYS A 2 -31.21 36.01 43.18
C LYS A 2 -30.56 34.79 42.49
N ASN A 3 -30.92 33.59 42.95
CA ASN A 3 -30.52 32.30 42.42
C ASN A 3 -30.91 32.19 40.92
N ARG A 4 -29.94 32.12 40.04
CA ARG A 4 -30.09 31.67 38.64
C ARG A 4 -29.31 30.38 38.47
N LYS A 5 -29.97 29.25 38.51
CA LYS A 5 -29.68 27.96 37.87
C LYS A 5 -30.94 27.11 38.00
N PRO A 6 -31.58 26.60 36.97
CA PRO A 6 -31.15 25.49 36.14
C PRO A 6 -31.77 25.53 34.72
N ARG A 7 -31.15 26.18 33.76
CA ARG A 7 -31.59 26.05 32.33
C ARG A 7 -30.61 25.28 31.45
N GLU A 8 -29.35 25.14 31.87
CA GLU A 8 -28.33 24.48 31.02
C GLU A 8 -28.39 22.94 30.98
N LYS A 9 -28.97 22.28 31.98
CA LYS A 9 -28.97 20.79 32.01
C LYS A 9 -30.02 20.13 31.10
N ARG A 10 -31.08 20.83 30.71
CA ARG A 10 -32.13 20.23 29.82
C ARG A 10 -31.76 20.28 28.34
N ALA A 11 -31.07 21.29 27.86
CA ALA A 11 -30.59 21.36 26.47
C ALA A 11 -29.56 20.27 26.18
N SER A 12 -28.63 20.02 27.09
CA SER A 12 -27.60 19.00 26.96
C SER A 12 -28.12 17.55 26.82
N PHE A 13 -29.28 17.22 27.41
CA PHE A 13 -29.80 15.84 27.36
C PHE A 13 -30.54 15.53 26.05
N TYR A 14 -31.27 16.50 25.48
CA TYR A 14 -31.91 16.37 24.19
C TYR A 14 -30.89 16.36 23.04
N ASP A 15 -29.87 17.21 23.14
CA ASP A 15 -28.78 17.25 22.18
C ASP A 15 -28.00 15.93 22.14
N ALA A 16 -27.64 15.37 23.30
CA ALA A 16 -26.93 14.09 23.37
C ALA A 16 -27.74 12.91 22.80
N HIS A 17 -29.05 12.90 22.96
CA HIS A 17 -29.90 11.83 22.44
C HIS A 17 -30.12 11.98 20.92
N PHE A 18 -30.25 13.21 20.43
CA PHE A 18 -30.32 13.51 19.01
C PHE A 18 -29.02 13.16 18.28
N TYR A 19 -27.85 13.50 18.84
CA TYR A 19 -26.55 13.10 18.29
C TYR A 19 -26.42 11.56 18.26
N ASN A 20 -26.84 10.86 19.31
CA ASN A 20 -26.80 9.40 19.29
C ASN A 20 -27.66 8.79 18.18
N ILE A 21 -28.88 9.30 17.94
CA ILE A 21 -29.76 8.81 16.85
C ILE A 21 -29.14 9.11 15.49
N LEU A 22 -28.59 10.30 15.29
CA LEU A 22 -27.91 10.68 14.04
C LEU A 22 -26.67 9.82 13.80
N ASP A 23 -25.88 9.55 14.84
CA ASP A 23 -24.69 8.70 14.76
C ASP A 23 -25.07 7.26 14.38
N TYR A 24 -26.13 6.68 14.98
CA TYR A 24 -26.63 5.35 14.60
C TYR A 24 -27.16 5.33 13.16
N PHE A 25 -27.86 6.38 12.73
CA PHE A 25 -28.32 6.49 11.36
C PHE A 25 -27.17 6.58 10.36
N ILE A 26 -26.18 7.42 10.62
CA ILE A 26 -24.96 7.53 9.80
C ILE A 26 -24.22 6.20 9.76
N LEU A 27 -24.06 5.54 10.91
CA LEU A 27 -23.42 4.22 11.00
C LEU A 27 -24.19 3.18 10.18
N ALA A 28 -25.52 3.14 10.29
CA ALA A 28 -26.36 2.22 9.52
C ALA A 28 -26.24 2.44 8.00
N VAL A 29 -26.22 3.70 7.55
CA VAL A 29 -26.04 4.06 6.13
C VAL A 29 -24.63 3.64 5.65
N LEU A 30 -23.58 3.88 6.44
CA LEU A 30 -22.22 3.45 6.11
C LEU A 30 -22.12 1.93 6.05
N VAL A 31 -22.67 1.20 7.02
CA VAL A 31 -22.69 -0.26 7.03
C VAL A 31 -23.48 -0.80 5.83
N ALA A 32 -24.65 -0.27 5.55
CA ALA A 32 -25.43 -0.65 4.36
C ALA A 32 -24.66 -0.37 3.07
N GLY A 33 -23.97 0.76 2.98
CA GLY A 33 -23.09 1.08 1.85
C GLY A 33 -21.98 0.04 1.67
N VAL A 34 -21.30 -0.33 2.73
CA VAL A 34 -20.26 -1.39 2.69
C VAL A 34 -20.84 -2.73 2.26
N LEU A 35 -22.00 -3.11 2.80
CA LEU A 35 -22.64 -4.39 2.45
C LEU A 35 -23.08 -4.43 0.98
N ILE A 36 -23.68 -3.36 0.46
CA ILE A 36 -24.22 -3.30 -0.89
C ILE A 36 -23.12 -3.10 -1.94
N PHE A 37 -22.16 -2.20 -1.70
CA PHE A 37 -21.18 -1.81 -2.72
C PHE A 37 -19.87 -2.57 -2.65
N ILE A 38 -19.56 -3.23 -1.52
CA ILE A 38 -18.32 -3.99 -1.36
C ILE A 38 -18.62 -5.47 -1.20
N LEU A 39 -19.41 -5.86 -0.18
CA LEU A 39 -19.61 -7.26 0.13
C LEU A 39 -20.47 -7.98 -0.93
N TYR A 40 -21.57 -7.37 -1.36
CA TYR A 40 -22.44 -7.98 -2.35
C TYR A 40 -21.76 -8.25 -3.70
N PRO A 41 -21.03 -7.31 -4.35
CA PRO A 41 -20.28 -7.60 -5.58
C PRO A 41 -19.20 -8.66 -5.39
N LEU A 42 -18.52 -8.68 -4.24
CA LEU A 42 -17.54 -9.70 -3.91
C LEU A 42 -18.17 -11.10 -3.84
N LEU A 43 -19.32 -11.24 -3.17
CA LEU A 43 -20.06 -12.49 -3.11
C LEU A 43 -20.60 -12.92 -4.48
N CYS A 44 -21.08 -11.99 -5.30
CA CYS A 44 -21.49 -12.26 -6.67
C CYS A 44 -20.32 -12.77 -7.52
N MET A 45 -19.14 -12.15 -7.39
CA MET A 45 -17.92 -12.60 -8.08
C MET A 45 -17.51 -14.01 -7.63
N ILE A 46 -17.51 -14.29 -6.31
CA ILE A 46 -17.21 -15.62 -5.78
C ILE A 46 -18.23 -16.64 -6.32
N ARG A 47 -19.51 -16.30 -6.31
CA ARG A 47 -20.55 -17.18 -6.88
C ARG A 47 -20.29 -17.44 -8.38
N GLN A 48 -20.03 -16.38 -9.14
CA GLN A 48 -19.76 -16.46 -10.59
C GLN A 48 -18.54 -17.34 -10.91
N SER A 49 -17.54 -17.37 -10.02
CA SER A 49 -16.35 -18.19 -10.19
C SER A 49 -16.62 -19.71 -10.16
N PHE A 50 -17.77 -20.12 -9.62
CA PHE A 50 -18.21 -21.53 -9.57
C PHE A 50 -19.35 -21.86 -10.55
N VAL A 51 -19.79 -20.88 -11.36
CA VAL A 51 -20.86 -21.08 -12.35
C VAL A 51 -20.24 -21.22 -13.73
N GLY A 52 -20.27 -22.43 -14.28
CA GLY A 52 -19.91 -22.74 -15.66
C GLY A 52 -21.13 -22.73 -16.59
N GLU A 53 -20.94 -23.04 -17.87
CA GLU A 53 -22.01 -23.08 -18.88
C GLU A 53 -23.12 -24.09 -18.55
N GLU A 54 -22.81 -25.18 -17.82
CA GLU A 54 -23.72 -26.26 -17.44
C GLU A 54 -24.14 -26.26 -15.96
N GLY A 55 -23.83 -25.16 -15.20
CA GLY A 55 -24.13 -25.03 -13.77
C GLY A 55 -22.91 -24.98 -12.88
N PHE A 56 -22.99 -25.55 -11.66
CA PHE A 56 -21.86 -25.53 -10.71
C PHE A 56 -20.72 -26.40 -11.23
N SER A 57 -19.57 -25.76 -11.51
CA SER A 57 -18.40 -26.44 -12.05
C SER A 57 -17.11 -25.97 -11.38
N THR A 58 -16.22 -26.90 -11.09
CA THR A 58 -14.85 -26.64 -10.64
C THR A 58 -13.81 -26.80 -11.76
N GLU A 59 -14.26 -27.08 -12.98
CA GLU A 59 -13.38 -27.30 -14.14
C GLU A 59 -12.56 -26.07 -14.49
N VAL A 60 -13.14 -24.88 -14.31
CA VAL A 60 -12.44 -23.60 -14.49
C VAL A 60 -11.21 -23.53 -13.58
N TYR A 61 -11.35 -23.95 -12.32
CA TYR A 61 -10.22 -23.98 -11.39
C TYR A 61 -9.17 -25.03 -11.77
N LYS A 62 -9.58 -26.22 -12.22
CA LYS A 62 -8.64 -27.24 -12.71
C LYS A 62 -7.86 -26.74 -13.92
N SER A 63 -8.52 -26.09 -14.87
CA SER A 63 -7.87 -25.49 -16.04
C SER A 63 -6.92 -24.35 -15.66
N ILE A 64 -7.29 -23.51 -14.67
CA ILE A 64 -6.44 -22.43 -14.18
C ILE A 64 -5.19 -23.00 -13.46
N PHE A 65 -5.36 -24.00 -12.59
CA PHE A 65 -4.22 -24.61 -11.89
C PHE A 65 -3.25 -25.32 -12.84
N SER A 66 -3.76 -25.94 -13.92
CA SER A 66 -2.90 -26.62 -14.90
C SER A 66 -2.20 -25.65 -15.86
N ALA A 67 -2.90 -24.60 -16.31
CA ALA A 67 -2.40 -23.69 -17.36
C ALA A 67 -1.82 -22.36 -16.80
N ASN A 68 -2.31 -21.87 -15.64
CA ASN A 68 -2.06 -20.50 -15.21
C ASN A 68 -1.24 -20.38 -13.92
N LEU A 69 -0.69 -21.48 -13.39
CA LEU A 69 0.18 -21.42 -12.20
C LEU A 69 1.39 -20.50 -12.42
N GLN A 70 1.85 -20.41 -13.67
CA GLN A 70 2.95 -19.49 -14.03
C GLN A 70 2.54 -18.04 -13.85
N LEU A 71 1.30 -17.64 -14.14
CA LEU A 71 0.79 -16.29 -13.93
C LEU A 71 0.81 -15.89 -12.43
N VAL A 72 0.43 -16.83 -11.56
CA VAL A 72 0.46 -16.61 -10.11
C VAL A 72 1.91 -16.42 -9.63
N LYS A 73 2.83 -17.27 -10.10
CA LYS A 73 4.26 -17.13 -9.79
C LYS A 73 4.79 -15.79 -10.28
N ASN A 74 4.45 -15.40 -11.50
CA ASN A 74 4.85 -14.12 -12.07
C ASN A 74 4.33 -12.94 -11.24
N SER A 75 3.04 -12.96 -10.85
CA SER A 75 2.42 -11.91 -10.04
C SER A 75 3.06 -11.79 -8.66
N VAL A 76 3.29 -12.91 -7.98
CA VAL A 76 3.95 -12.91 -6.66
C VAL A 76 5.39 -12.45 -6.78
N PHE A 77 6.12 -12.91 -7.79
CA PHE A 77 7.52 -12.54 -8.05
C PHE A 77 7.66 -11.02 -8.25
N VAL A 78 6.89 -10.45 -9.18
CA VAL A 78 6.88 -9.01 -9.42
C VAL A 78 6.41 -8.26 -8.18
N GLY A 79 5.36 -8.77 -7.52
CA GLY A 79 4.81 -8.16 -6.29
C GLY A 79 5.85 -8.02 -5.19
N VAL A 80 6.60 -9.09 -4.92
CA VAL A 80 7.67 -9.08 -3.90
C VAL A 80 8.80 -8.15 -4.29
N LEU A 81 9.30 -8.23 -5.53
CA LEU A 81 10.39 -7.37 -5.98
C LEU A 81 10.01 -5.89 -5.99
N SER A 82 8.85 -5.55 -6.55
CA SER A 82 8.38 -4.16 -6.62
C SER A 82 8.13 -3.60 -5.22
N ALA A 83 7.54 -4.38 -4.31
CA ALA A 83 7.34 -3.98 -2.93
C ALA A 83 8.67 -3.76 -2.18
N PHE A 84 9.63 -4.64 -2.37
CA PHE A 84 10.95 -4.53 -1.74
C PHE A 84 11.70 -3.29 -2.23
N PHE A 85 11.85 -3.14 -3.54
CA PHE A 85 12.59 -2.02 -4.10
C PHE A 85 11.88 -0.68 -3.89
N SER A 86 10.54 -0.62 -3.97
CA SER A 86 9.80 0.61 -3.72
C SER A 86 9.88 1.05 -2.25
N THR A 87 9.95 0.10 -1.32
CA THR A 87 10.13 0.41 0.11
C THR A 87 11.53 0.96 0.38
N ILE A 88 12.57 0.34 -0.22
CA ILE A 88 13.94 0.84 -0.11
C ILE A 88 14.06 2.23 -0.74
N LEU A 89 13.56 2.41 -1.97
CA LEU A 89 13.62 3.69 -2.65
C LEU A 89 12.81 4.76 -1.88
N GLY A 90 11.65 4.41 -1.37
CA GLY A 90 10.84 5.28 -0.50
C GLY A 90 11.58 5.68 0.77
N LEU A 91 12.29 4.75 1.41
CA LEU A 91 13.14 5.05 2.57
C LEU A 91 14.26 6.02 2.22
N LEU A 92 14.99 5.78 1.13
CA LEU A 92 16.09 6.66 0.69
C LEU A 92 15.57 8.07 0.38
N VAL A 93 14.48 8.18 -0.38
CA VAL A 93 13.86 9.47 -0.70
C VAL A 93 13.36 10.18 0.57
N SER A 94 12.75 9.45 1.51
CA SER A 94 12.27 10.04 2.77
C SER A 94 13.42 10.58 3.64
N ILE A 95 14.55 9.88 3.68
CA ILE A 95 15.75 10.36 4.38
C ILE A 95 16.30 11.62 3.70
N CYS A 96 16.36 11.64 2.36
CA CYS A 96 16.77 12.83 1.62
C CYS A 96 15.86 14.03 1.93
N VAL A 97 14.54 13.84 1.94
CA VAL A 97 13.58 14.91 2.27
C VAL A 97 13.73 15.35 3.72
N TRP A 98 13.95 14.41 4.65
CA TRP A 98 14.09 14.70 6.07
C TRP A 98 15.37 15.48 6.41
N THR A 99 16.47 15.16 5.72
CA THR A 99 17.77 15.85 5.89
C THR A 99 17.87 17.14 5.08
N ALA A 100 17.01 17.32 4.08
CA ALA A 100 16.96 18.53 3.27
C ALA A 100 16.48 19.73 4.08
N GLY A 101 16.96 20.92 3.73
CA GLY A 101 16.47 22.17 4.34
C GLY A 101 14.97 22.36 4.07
N LYS A 102 14.30 23.16 4.94
CA LYS A 102 12.83 23.34 4.92
C LYS A 102 12.23 23.65 3.53
N LYS A 103 12.91 24.46 2.72
CA LYS A 103 12.41 24.84 1.37
C LYS A 103 12.51 23.66 0.40
N LEU A 104 13.67 22.99 0.36
CA LEU A 104 13.91 21.86 -0.54
C LEU A 104 13.05 20.64 -0.14
N GLY A 105 12.93 20.37 1.16
CA GLY A 105 12.08 19.29 1.66
C GLY A 105 10.62 19.45 1.23
N LYS A 106 10.03 20.65 1.38
CA LYS A 106 8.66 20.94 0.91
C LYS A 106 8.51 20.79 -0.61
N PHE A 107 9.50 21.20 -1.38
CA PHE A 107 9.50 21.08 -2.83
C PHE A 107 9.51 19.60 -3.24
N LEU A 108 10.39 18.79 -2.65
CA LEU A 108 10.45 17.35 -2.91
C LEU A 108 9.14 16.64 -2.53
N GLU A 109 8.53 17.00 -1.39
CA GLU A 109 7.22 16.46 -1.01
C GLU A 109 6.12 16.83 -2.02
N ALA A 110 6.13 18.05 -2.52
CA ALA A 110 5.17 18.44 -3.55
C ALA A 110 5.33 17.61 -4.84
N ILE A 111 6.56 17.31 -5.25
CA ILE A 111 6.85 16.42 -6.38
C ILE A 111 6.29 15.01 -6.10
N LEU A 112 6.52 14.46 -4.90
CA LEU A 112 6.00 13.14 -4.52
C LEU A 112 4.46 13.09 -4.56
N LEU A 113 3.80 14.14 -4.07
CA LEU A 113 2.34 14.26 -4.12
C LEU A 113 1.81 14.33 -5.57
N ILE A 114 2.45 15.12 -6.44
CA ILE A 114 2.07 15.23 -7.85
C ILE A 114 2.27 13.88 -8.55
N SER A 115 3.38 13.20 -8.30
CA SER A 115 3.68 11.88 -8.85
C SER A 115 2.62 10.83 -8.50
N MET A 116 2.02 10.92 -7.31
CA MET A 116 0.99 9.98 -6.86
C MET A 116 -0.37 10.18 -7.56
N VAL A 117 -0.66 11.38 -8.07
CA VAL A 117 -1.92 11.69 -8.77
C VAL A 117 -1.93 11.12 -10.19
N SER A 118 -0.76 10.88 -10.78
CA SER A 118 -0.66 10.35 -12.15
C SER A 118 -1.19 8.90 -12.24
N PRO A 119 -2.06 8.59 -13.21
CA PRO A 119 -2.49 7.20 -13.45
C PRO A 119 -1.32 6.29 -13.86
N PRO A 120 -1.25 5.03 -13.36
CA PRO A 120 -0.12 4.13 -13.60
C PRO A 120 0.19 3.89 -15.09
N PHE A 121 -0.82 3.75 -15.94
CA PHE A 121 -0.61 3.49 -17.36
C PHE A 121 -0.01 4.70 -18.11
N ILE A 122 -0.32 5.93 -17.69
CA ILE A 122 0.29 7.15 -18.28
C ILE A 122 1.77 7.20 -17.93
N ALA A 123 2.13 6.88 -16.68
CA ALA A 123 3.53 6.77 -16.28
C ALA A 123 4.26 5.69 -17.08
N SER A 124 3.61 4.56 -17.36
CA SER A 124 4.16 3.48 -18.18
C SER A 124 4.41 3.91 -19.63
N LEU A 125 3.49 4.66 -20.23
CA LEU A 125 3.69 5.22 -21.57
C LEU A 125 4.84 6.25 -21.62
N ALA A 126 4.90 7.14 -20.62
CA ALA A 126 6.01 8.09 -20.50
C ALA A 126 7.37 7.37 -20.35
N TYR A 127 7.41 6.27 -19.57
CA TYR A 127 8.59 5.44 -19.44
C TYR A 127 9.04 4.86 -20.79
N ILE A 128 8.12 4.33 -21.60
CA ILE A 128 8.44 3.82 -22.93
C ILE A 128 8.98 4.92 -23.83
N GLN A 129 8.41 6.13 -23.77
CA GLN A 129 8.90 7.27 -24.55
C GLN A 129 10.31 7.71 -24.12
N LEU A 130 10.62 7.62 -22.83
CA LEU A 130 11.93 8.02 -22.30
C LEU A 130 12.98 6.92 -22.44
N PHE A 131 12.62 5.68 -22.07
CA PHE A 131 13.56 4.56 -21.92
C PHE A 131 13.32 3.40 -22.88
N GLY A 132 12.36 3.52 -23.82
CA GLY A 132 12.09 2.52 -24.85
C GLY A 132 13.25 2.32 -25.82
N ARG A 133 13.10 1.38 -26.76
CA ARG A 133 14.11 1.09 -27.80
C ARG A 133 14.51 2.33 -28.60
N ASN A 134 13.56 3.22 -28.86
CA ASN A 134 13.78 4.53 -29.51
C ASN A 134 13.56 5.68 -28.53
N GLY A 135 13.75 5.44 -27.21
CA GLY A 135 13.49 6.41 -26.16
C GLY A 135 14.41 7.62 -26.24
N LEU A 136 13.89 8.77 -25.84
CA LEU A 136 14.62 10.03 -25.85
C LEU A 136 15.93 9.96 -25.04
N ILE A 137 15.91 9.29 -23.90
CA ILE A 137 17.08 9.16 -23.03
C ILE A 137 17.98 8.02 -23.50
N THR A 138 17.44 6.82 -23.71
CA THR A 138 18.24 5.64 -24.05
C THR A 138 18.94 5.79 -25.40
N LYS A 139 18.19 6.11 -26.44
CA LYS A 139 18.75 6.27 -27.79
C LYS A 139 19.24 7.69 -28.06
N GLY A 140 18.46 8.71 -27.64
CA GLY A 140 18.76 10.10 -27.93
C GLY A 140 19.97 10.63 -27.19
N VAL A 141 20.16 10.27 -25.91
CA VAL A 141 21.27 10.76 -25.09
C VAL A 141 22.42 9.74 -25.01
N PHE A 142 22.11 8.46 -24.76
CA PHE A 142 23.14 7.44 -24.51
C PHE A 142 23.46 6.57 -25.73
N GLY A 143 22.70 6.67 -26.83
CA GLY A 143 22.91 5.84 -28.03
C GLY A 143 22.63 4.34 -27.79
N LEU A 144 22.01 3.97 -26.65
CA LEU A 144 21.76 2.60 -26.25
C LEU A 144 20.36 2.14 -26.72
N SER A 145 20.25 0.89 -27.18
CA SER A 145 18.97 0.25 -27.47
C SER A 145 18.64 -0.75 -26.36
N LEU A 146 18.04 -0.27 -25.27
CA LEU A 146 17.58 -1.13 -24.20
C LEU A 146 16.18 -1.68 -24.50
N ASN A 147 15.92 -2.89 -24.05
CA ASN A 147 14.58 -3.45 -24.11
C ASN A 147 13.85 -3.16 -22.77
N PRO A 148 12.93 -2.21 -22.73
CA PRO A 148 12.23 -1.84 -21.52
C PRO A 148 11.11 -2.80 -21.15
N TYR A 149 10.79 -3.75 -22.05
CA TYR A 149 9.66 -4.68 -21.88
C TYR A 149 10.02 -5.90 -21.04
N GLY A 150 9.00 -6.51 -20.46
CA GLY A 150 9.13 -7.71 -19.66
C GLY A 150 9.06 -7.44 -18.16
N TRP A 151 9.32 -8.47 -17.37
CA TRP A 151 9.21 -8.40 -15.92
C TRP A 151 10.08 -7.31 -15.27
N LEU A 152 11.28 -7.07 -15.83
CA LEU A 152 12.19 -6.04 -15.30
C LEU A 152 11.60 -4.63 -15.46
N GLY A 153 11.03 -4.33 -16.65
CA GLY A 153 10.35 -3.06 -16.89
C GLY A 153 9.16 -2.85 -15.95
N VAL A 154 8.37 -3.90 -15.74
CA VAL A 154 7.24 -3.86 -14.79
C VAL A 154 7.73 -3.57 -13.37
N VAL A 155 8.76 -4.28 -12.89
CA VAL A 155 9.33 -4.05 -11.54
C VAL A 155 9.86 -2.64 -11.38
N VAL A 156 10.62 -2.13 -12.36
CA VAL A 156 11.18 -0.77 -12.31
C VAL A 156 10.07 0.27 -12.25
N MET A 157 9.06 0.16 -13.11
CA MET A 157 7.95 1.12 -13.13
C MET A 157 7.12 1.10 -11.86
N GLN A 158 6.75 -0.08 -11.39
CA GLN A 158 6.03 -0.22 -10.13
C GLN A 158 6.86 0.29 -8.94
N THR A 159 8.17 0.03 -8.95
CA THR A 159 9.10 0.55 -7.93
C THR A 159 9.07 2.07 -7.87
N LEU A 160 9.22 2.74 -9.00
CA LEU A 160 9.19 4.20 -9.09
C LEU A 160 7.82 4.75 -8.65
N PHE A 161 6.74 4.14 -9.12
CA PHE A 161 5.39 4.61 -8.84
C PHE A 161 5.00 4.45 -7.36
N PHE A 162 5.28 3.28 -6.76
CA PHE A 162 4.92 3.02 -5.36
C PHE A 162 5.86 3.72 -4.38
N SER A 163 7.09 4.03 -4.78
CA SER A 163 8.07 4.70 -3.91
C SER A 163 7.59 6.07 -3.42
N SER A 164 6.78 6.78 -4.19
CA SER A 164 6.25 8.10 -3.82
C SER A 164 5.34 8.00 -2.60
N LEU A 165 4.39 7.05 -2.60
CA LEU A 165 3.51 6.81 -1.45
C LEU A 165 4.31 6.30 -0.26
N ASN A 166 5.23 5.37 -0.47
CA ASN A 166 6.08 4.83 0.59
C ASN A 166 6.91 5.94 1.25
N ALA A 167 7.50 6.83 0.45
CA ALA A 167 8.23 7.99 0.97
C ALA A 167 7.36 8.89 1.82
N LEU A 168 6.14 9.24 1.37
CA LEU A 168 5.22 10.07 2.13
C LEU A 168 4.78 9.42 3.46
N MET A 169 4.54 8.11 3.48
CA MET A 169 4.22 7.37 4.71
C MET A 169 5.39 7.40 5.70
N ILE A 170 6.62 7.20 5.21
CA ILE A 170 7.82 7.22 6.04
C ILE A 170 8.11 8.63 6.55
N ILE A 171 7.96 9.68 5.70
CA ILE A 171 8.09 11.08 6.11
C ILE A 171 7.08 11.42 7.22
N GLY A 172 5.84 10.95 7.08
CA GLY A 172 4.81 11.12 8.10
C GLY A 172 5.20 10.51 9.46
N MET A 173 5.85 9.34 9.46
CA MET A 173 6.36 8.71 10.67
C MET A 173 7.59 9.44 11.24
N LEU A 174 8.55 9.83 10.38
CA LEU A 174 9.73 10.61 10.79
C LEU A 174 9.35 11.90 11.50
N ARG A 175 8.28 12.57 11.07
CA ARG A 175 7.77 13.80 11.72
C ARG A 175 7.13 13.58 13.08
N LYS A 176 6.62 12.39 13.33
CA LYS A 176 5.99 12.01 14.61
C LYS A 176 6.98 11.38 15.59
N MET A 177 8.19 11.05 15.13
CA MET A 177 9.19 10.39 15.94
C MET A 177 9.73 11.33 17.03
N ASP A 178 9.93 10.78 18.23
CA ASP A 178 10.56 11.52 19.33
C ASP A 178 12.05 11.75 19.01
N MET A 179 12.38 13.03 18.83
CA MET A 179 13.73 13.47 18.51
C MET A 179 14.67 13.45 19.73
N SER A 180 14.17 13.20 20.93
CA SER A 180 14.99 13.07 22.14
C SER A 180 15.99 11.92 22.04
N LEU A 181 15.56 10.78 21.46
CA LEU A 181 16.43 9.62 21.23
C LEU A 181 17.57 9.92 20.24
N VAL A 182 17.26 10.68 19.20
CA VAL A 182 18.24 11.10 18.20
C VAL A 182 19.27 12.05 18.83
N ARG A 183 18.80 13.04 19.63
CA ARG A 183 19.67 13.98 20.34
C ARG A 183 20.55 13.27 21.35
N ALA A 184 19.99 12.39 22.19
CA ALA A 184 20.77 11.61 23.15
C ALA A 184 21.87 10.77 22.48
N SER A 185 21.62 10.24 21.29
CA SER A 185 22.64 9.54 20.51
C SER A 185 23.81 10.45 20.12
N PHE A 186 23.53 11.66 19.67
CA PHE A 186 24.57 12.65 19.34
C PHE A 186 25.32 13.12 20.58
N ASP A 187 24.63 13.33 21.71
CA ASP A 187 25.23 13.74 22.98
C ASP A 187 26.21 12.66 23.50
N LEU A 188 25.97 11.38 23.18
CA LEU A 188 26.87 10.25 23.46
C LEU A 188 28.00 10.10 22.41
N GLY A 189 28.13 11.03 21.46
CA GLY A 189 29.19 11.03 20.44
C GLY A 189 28.95 10.14 19.24
N ALA A 190 27.72 9.63 19.03
CA ALA A 190 27.44 8.79 17.86
C ALA A 190 27.43 9.62 16.56
N SER A 191 27.96 9.03 15.49
CA SER A 191 27.89 9.63 14.15
C SER A 191 26.48 9.62 13.56
N SER A 192 26.21 10.52 12.62
CA SER A 192 24.92 10.59 11.94
C SER A 192 24.51 9.26 11.26
N GLY A 193 25.48 8.57 10.64
CA GLY A 193 25.25 7.26 10.03
C GLY A 193 24.89 6.19 11.07
N TYR A 194 25.59 6.16 12.19
CA TYR A 194 25.29 5.24 13.29
C TYR A 194 23.89 5.47 13.84
N THR A 195 23.54 6.72 14.15
CA THR A 195 22.22 7.12 14.64
C THR A 195 21.11 6.73 13.66
N LEU A 196 21.33 6.98 12.36
CA LEU A 196 20.36 6.62 11.32
C LEU A 196 20.10 5.11 11.31
N TRP A 197 21.13 4.29 11.23
CA TRP A 197 20.97 2.84 11.06
C TRP A 197 20.65 2.09 12.35
N LYS A 198 21.08 2.60 13.52
CA LYS A 198 20.90 1.91 14.80
C LYS A 198 19.70 2.42 15.61
N ILE A 199 19.21 3.63 15.32
CA ILE A 199 18.08 4.22 16.05
C ILE A 199 16.92 4.51 15.10
N VAL A 200 17.13 5.34 14.08
CA VAL A 200 16.03 5.82 13.21
C VAL A 200 15.41 4.68 12.39
N VAL A 201 16.22 3.92 11.65
CA VAL A 201 15.71 2.81 10.80
C VAL A 201 15.01 1.72 11.62
N PRO A 202 15.51 1.27 12.78
CA PRO A 202 14.77 0.35 13.63
C PRO A 202 13.41 0.86 14.11
N LEU A 203 13.30 2.14 14.45
CA LEU A 203 12.03 2.78 14.84
C LEU A 203 11.05 2.86 13.66
N LEU A 204 11.55 2.92 12.42
CA LEU A 204 10.73 2.92 11.21
C LEU A 204 10.26 1.52 10.78
N LYS A 205 10.74 0.42 11.39
CA LYS A 205 10.37 -0.95 10.98
C LYS A 205 8.86 -1.17 10.79
N PRO A 206 7.96 -0.69 11.69
CA PRO A 206 6.52 -0.89 11.50
C PRO A 206 6.00 -0.22 10.22
N VAL A 207 6.40 1.02 9.94
CA VAL A 207 5.97 1.72 8.72
C VAL A 207 6.62 1.13 7.48
N LEU A 208 7.87 0.68 7.54
CA LEU A 208 8.53 0.00 6.42
C LEU A 208 7.80 -1.30 6.05
N LEU A 209 7.39 -2.08 7.05
CA LEU A 209 6.56 -3.26 6.82
C LEU A 209 5.22 -2.89 6.18
N SER A 210 4.57 -1.83 6.66
CA SER A 210 3.33 -1.31 6.07
C SER A 210 3.52 -0.89 4.60
N CYS A 211 4.61 -0.19 4.29
CA CYS A 211 4.97 0.21 2.93
C CYS A 211 5.17 -1.00 2.02
N PHE A 212 5.93 -2.00 2.48
CA PHE A 212 6.15 -3.24 1.73
C PHE A 212 4.84 -3.95 1.39
N LEU A 213 3.98 -4.14 2.38
CA LEU A 213 2.75 -4.90 2.21
C LEU A 213 1.71 -4.16 1.37
N LEU A 214 1.59 -2.85 1.56
CA LEU A 214 0.72 -2.03 0.73
C LEU A 214 1.19 -2.03 -0.72
N SER A 215 2.51 -1.92 -0.96
CA SER A 215 3.09 -1.99 -2.30
C SER A 215 2.91 -3.37 -2.93
N PHE A 216 3.02 -4.45 -2.15
CA PHE A 216 2.77 -5.81 -2.62
C PHE A 216 1.32 -5.99 -3.08
N ILE A 217 0.34 -5.57 -2.25
CA ILE A 217 -1.08 -5.66 -2.59
C ILE A 217 -1.38 -4.83 -3.85
N ARG A 218 -0.83 -3.62 -3.94
CA ARG A 218 -0.99 -2.75 -5.11
C ARG A 218 -0.36 -3.34 -6.37
N SER A 219 0.81 -3.97 -6.25
CA SER A 219 1.50 -4.60 -7.38
C SER A 219 0.69 -5.78 -7.94
N ILE A 220 0.14 -6.63 -7.07
CA ILE A 220 -0.70 -7.76 -7.48
C ILE A 220 -1.98 -7.28 -8.18
N ALA A 221 -2.56 -6.18 -7.71
CA ALA A 221 -3.79 -5.60 -8.28
C ALA A 221 -3.54 -4.75 -9.54
N ASP A 222 -2.28 -4.38 -9.82
CA ASP A 222 -1.94 -3.55 -10.96
C ASP A 222 -1.96 -4.35 -12.27
N PHE A 223 -2.91 -4.05 -13.12
CA PHE A 223 -2.96 -4.55 -14.49
C PHE A 223 -2.39 -3.56 -15.50
N GLY A 224 -2.44 -2.25 -15.17
CA GLY A 224 -2.09 -1.19 -16.11
C GLY A 224 -0.62 -1.22 -16.53
N THR A 225 0.30 -1.36 -15.58
CA THR A 225 1.74 -1.42 -15.89
C THR A 225 2.10 -2.69 -16.68
N PRO A 226 1.71 -3.91 -16.27
CA PRO A 226 2.02 -5.12 -17.03
C PRO A 226 1.39 -5.17 -18.42
N VAL A 227 0.17 -4.66 -18.61
CA VAL A 227 -0.47 -4.60 -19.95
C VAL A 227 0.36 -3.75 -20.92
N VAL A 228 0.92 -2.64 -20.45
CA VAL A 228 1.67 -1.69 -21.30
C VAL A 228 3.13 -2.13 -21.50
N ILE A 229 3.79 -2.61 -20.46
CA ILE A 229 5.25 -2.85 -20.46
C ILE A 229 5.58 -4.36 -20.39
N GLY A 230 4.66 -5.20 -19.91
CA GLY A 230 4.92 -6.63 -19.70
C GLY A 230 5.36 -7.39 -20.96
N GLY A 231 4.87 -7.02 -22.14
CA GLY A 231 5.17 -7.74 -23.37
C GLY A 231 4.68 -9.19 -23.30
N ARG A 232 5.61 -10.16 -23.31
CA ARG A 232 5.29 -11.59 -23.14
C ARG A 232 5.21 -12.04 -21.68
N PHE A 233 5.51 -11.14 -20.75
CA PHE A 233 5.43 -11.43 -19.33
C PHE A 233 4.05 -11.04 -18.81
N GLU A 234 3.23 -12.05 -18.56
CA GLU A 234 1.86 -11.89 -18.12
C GLU A 234 1.73 -12.12 -16.63
N THR A 235 0.80 -11.38 -16.00
CA THR A 235 0.41 -11.50 -14.60
C THR A 235 -1.06 -11.92 -14.51
N VAL A 236 -1.50 -12.37 -13.33
CA VAL A 236 -2.91 -12.73 -13.12
C VAL A 236 -3.83 -11.54 -13.39
N SER A 237 -3.47 -10.33 -12.94
CA SER A 237 -4.25 -9.11 -13.17
C SER A 237 -4.37 -8.75 -14.66
N THR A 238 -3.32 -8.95 -15.43
CA THR A 238 -3.34 -8.78 -16.90
C THR A 238 -4.28 -9.78 -17.56
N GLU A 239 -4.20 -11.05 -17.16
CA GLU A 239 -5.06 -12.10 -17.67
C GLU A 239 -6.53 -11.84 -17.33
N ILE A 240 -6.84 -11.42 -16.08
CA ILE A 240 -8.19 -11.00 -15.67
C ILE A 240 -8.73 -9.93 -16.62
N TYR A 241 -7.92 -8.90 -16.89
CA TYR A 241 -8.30 -7.81 -17.79
C TYR A 241 -8.59 -8.34 -19.21
N MET A 242 -7.73 -9.21 -19.76
CA MET A 242 -7.91 -9.79 -21.08
C MET A 242 -9.13 -10.72 -21.14
N GLN A 243 -9.42 -11.48 -20.08
CA GLN A 243 -10.62 -12.34 -20.04
C GLN A 243 -11.91 -11.52 -20.07
N VAL A 244 -11.95 -10.35 -19.39
CA VAL A 244 -13.12 -9.47 -19.38
C VAL A 244 -13.26 -8.72 -20.70
N ILE A 245 -12.23 -7.98 -21.10
CA ILE A 245 -12.30 -7.03 -22.22
C ILE A 245 -12.05 -7.70 -23.58
N GLY A 246 -11.10 -8.64 -23.61
CA GLY A 246 -10.73 -9.32 -24.87
C GLY A 246 -11.64 -10.47 -25.23
N TYR A 247 -12.04 -11.29 -24.25
CA TYR A 247 -12.76 -12.54 -24.50
C TYR A 247 -14.19 -12.57 -23.96
N SER A 248 -14.63 -11.54 -23.21
CA SER A 248 -15.95 -11.46 -22.55
C SER A 248 -16.27 -12.67 -21.66
N ARG A 249 -15.25 -13.30 -21.06
CA ARG A 249 -15.37 -14.50 -20.22
C ARG A 249 -15.34 -14.15 -18.75
N LEU A 250 -16.50 -13.78 -18.23
CA LEU A 250 -16.68 -13.36 -16.83
C LEU A 250 -16.44 -14.51 -15.84
N ASP A 251 -16.74 -15.74 -16.21
CA ASP A 251 -16.51 -16.96 -15.42
C ASP A 251 -15.02 -17.17 -15.08
N LYS A 252 -14.16 -17.14 -16.09
CA LYS A 252 -12.72 -17.27 -15.92
C LYS A 252 -12.11 -16.09 -15.17
N SER A 253 -12.55 -14.89 -15.51
CA SER A 253 -12.11 -13.68 -14.82
C SER A 253 -12.46 -13.73 -13.32
N ALA A 254 -13.67 -14.16 -12.95
CA ALA A 254 -14.10 -14.33 -11.58
C ALA A 254 -13.23 -15.37 -10.83
N ALA A 255 -12.95 -16.51 -11.46
CA ALA A 255 -12.12 -17.54 -10.86
C ALA A 255 -10.65 -17.09 -10.65
N LEU A 256 -10.07 -16.36 -11.62
CA LEU A 256 -8.74 -15.77 -11.50
C LEU A 256 -8.68 -14.71 -10.39
N ASN A 257 -9.73 -13.89 -10.23
CA ASN A 257 -9.83 -12.93 -9.13
C ASN A 257 -9.87 -13.62 -7.76
N VAL A 258 -10.65 -14.71 -7.62
CA VAL A 258 -10.66 -15.50 -6.36
C VAL A 258 -9.28 -16.07 -6.06
N LEU A 259 -8.58 -16.58 -7.09
CA LEU A 259 -7.22 -17.08 -6.94
C LEU A 259 -6.25 -15.98 -6.48
N LEU A 260 -6.40 -14.76 -6.96
CA LEU A 260 -5.58 -13.61 -6.61
C LEU A 260 -5.88 -13.08 -5.19
N LEU A 261 -7.09 -13.28 -4.69
CA LEU A 261 -7.44 -12.95 -3.31
C LEU A 261 -6.65 -13.77 -2.28
N ILE A 262 -6.32 -15.03 -2.59
CA ILE A 262 -5.63 -15.94 -1.65
C ILE A 262 -4.29 -15.35 -1.18
N PRO A 263 -3.31 -15.05 -2.06
CA PRO A 263 -2.03 -14.46 -1.63
C PRO A 263 -2.21 -13.10 -0.97
N THR A 264 -3.20 -12.30 -1.41
CA THR A 264 -3.48 -10.99 -0.84
C THR A 264 -3.98 -11.11 0.61
N ILE A 265 -4.91 -12.03 0.88
CA ILE A 265 -5.43 -12.29 2.23
C ILE A 265 -4.32 -12.86 3.14
N LEU A 266 -3.51 -13.79 2.66
CA LEU A 266 -2.39 -14.36 3.43
C LEU A 266 -1.40 -13.28 3.85
N VAL A 267 -1.03 -12.40 2.92
CA VAL A 267 -0.13 -11.27 3.21
C VAL A 267 -0.78 -10.29 4.18
N PHE A 268 -2.08 -10.01 4.06
CA PHE A 268 -2.81 -9.14 5.00
C PHE A 268 -2.88 -9.74 6.42
N ILE A 269 -3.14 -11.05 6.55
CA ILE A 269 -3.13 -11.74 7.85
C ILE A 269 -1.74 -11.69 8.48
N LEU A 270 -0.69 -11.96 7.69
CA LEU A 270 0.70 -11.85 8.14
C LEU A 270 1.02 -10.44 8.62
N TYR A 271 0.59 -9.43 7.88
CA TYR A 271 0.71 -8.02 8.28
C TYR A 271 0.08 -7.74 9.64
N ARG A 272 -1.19 -8.09 9.81
CA ARG A 272 -1.88 -7.87 11.09
C ARG A 272 -1.17 -8.55 12.25
N TYR A 273 -0.72 -9.78 12.04
CA TYR A 273 0.03 -10.54 13.06
C TYR A 273 1.33 -9.82 13.46
N LEU A 274 2.12 -9.38 12.47
CA LEU A 274 3.40 -8.70 12.71
C LEU A 274 3.21 -7.33 13.37
N MET A 275 2.18 -6.56 12.97
CA MET A 275 1.88 -5.25 13.56
C MET A 275 1.44 -5.38 15.02
N GLN A 276 0.54 -6.31 15.33
CA GLN A 276 0.10 -6.56 16.73
C GLN A 276 1.26 -6.97 17.64
N LYS A 277 2.21 -7.76 17.12
CA LYS A 277 3.42 -8.12 17.88
C LYS A 277 4.29 -6.91 18.19
N ASN A 278 4.45 -5.99 17.24
CA ASN A 278 5.24 -4.78 17.42
C ASN A 278 4.58 -3.77 18.39
N GLU A 279 3.26 -3.61 18.34
CA GLU A 279 2.53 -2.75 19.28
C GLU A 279 2.64 -3.23 20.73
N LYS A 280 2.58 -4.53 20.97
CA LYS A 280 2.76 -5.12 22.30
C LYS A 280 4.16 -4.87 22.85
N VAL A 281 5.19 -4.87 22.01
CA VAL A 281 6.56 -4.58 22.43
C VAL A 281 6.72 -3.10 22.81
N ILE A 282 6.12 -2.19 22.05
CA ILE A 282 6.16 -0.74 22.31
C ILE A 282 5.35 -0.41 23.58
N SER A 283 4.14 -0.94 23.71
CA SER A 283 3.26 -0.72 24.87
C SER A 283 3.83 -1.34 26.15
N GLY A 284 4.42 -2.53 26.07
CA GLY A 284 5.04 -3.21 27.23
C GLY A 284 6.27 -2.46 27.76
N ASN A 285 7.01 -1.74 26.90
CA ASN A 285 8.11 -0.87 27.35
C ASN A 285 7.61 0.44 27.98
N SER A 286 6.50 0.99 27.49
CA SER A 286 5.90 2.21 28.07
C SER A 286 5.41 1.98 29.51
N ASN A 287 4.77 0.85 29.78
CA ASN A 287 4.32 0.51 31.14
C ASN A 287 5.47 0.27 32.11
N LYS A 288 6.57 -0.37 31.66
CA LYS A 288 7.75 -0.55 32.52
C LYS A 288 8.46 0.75 32.88
N THR A 289 8.42 1.75 32.02
CA THR A 289 9.02 3.07 32.31
C THR A 289 8.16 3.88 33.29
N VAL A 290 6.83 3.71 33.27
CA VAL A 290 5.92 4.35 34.25
C VAL A 290 6.08 3.73 35.63
N GLU A 291 6.14 2.40 35.73
CA GLU A 291 6.37 1.73 37.03
C GLU A 291 7.77 2.03 37.63
N ALA A 292 8.81 2.17 36.80
CA ALA A 292 10.13 2.59 37.28
C ALA A 292 10.17 4.04 37.76
N GLY A 293 9.35 4.94 37.25
CA GLY A 293 9.23 6.32 37.68
C GLY A 293 8.53 6.48 39.05
N ASP A 294 7.61 5.59 39.40
CA ASP A 294 6.90 5.61 40.68
C ASP A 294 7.71 4.99 41.84
N THR A 295 8.74 4.21 41.56
CA THR A 295 9.64 3.64 42.58
C THR A 295 10.74 4.59 43.04
N PHE A 296 10.90 5.75 42.39
CA PHE A 296 11.88 6.80 42.76
C PHE A 296 11.24 8.06 43.33
N ARG A 297 9.99 8.02 43.75
CA ARG A 297 9.32 9.00 44.61
C ARG A 297 9.11 8.35 45.98
#